data_0a4f352b16c121e113b52d0acc0be507
#
_entry.id   0a4f352b16c121e113b52d0acc0be507
#
_cell.length_a   1.000
_cell.length_b   1.000
_cell.length_c   1.000
_cell.angle_alpha   90.00
_cell.angle_beta   90.00
_cell.angle_gamma   90.00
#
_symmetry.space_group_name_H-M   'P 1'
#
loop_
_entity.id
_entity.type
_entity.pdbx_description
1 polymer ?
#
loop_
_entity_poly.entity_id
_entity_poly.type
_entity_poly.pdbx_seq_one_letter_code
_entity_poly.pdbx_strand_id
1 'polypeptide(L)'
;ENLIHIQPLIMKNLIRIFLILVIVGAGISIGSSCSDENDCSLAGRPMMYCTLYTLDEITDDRVKDTLDSLTITALGTDSIILNNEKNVHTLMLPLRYTSDTTVFVFRYDPKRRPNDVDTLYIVQQNTPYFQSMECGYMMKQNILGTRFGNTRNSSERIDSLRILTIVR
;
A
#
# COMPACT_ATOMS: atom_id res chain seq x y z
N GLU A 1 -74.57 -15.50 -7.70
CA GLU A 1 -74.29 -14.07 -8.02
C GLU A 1 -73.01 -13.52 -7.44
N ASN A 2 -72.30 -14.23 -6.51
CA ASN A 2 -71.09 -13.77 -5.86
C ASN A 2 -69.75 -14.14 -6.59
N LEU A 3 -69.80 -14.99 -7.63
CA LEU A 3 -68.55 -15.45 -8.32
C LEU A 3 -68.03 -14.47 -9.37
N ILE A 4 -68.84 -13.60 -9.91
CA ILE A 4 -68.48 -12.70 -11.02
C ILE A 4 -67.71 -11.46 -10.54
N HIS A 5 -67.88 -11.07 -9.28
CA HIS A 5 -67.19 -9.91 -8.70
C HIS A 5 -65.78 -10.20 -8.13
N ILE A 6 -65.42 -11.45 -7.91
CA ILE A 6 -64.13 -11.86 -7.33
C ILE A 6 -63.01 -11.93 -8.40
N GLN A 7 -63.38 -12.27 -9.63
CA GLN A 7 -62.43 -12.38 -10.76
C GLN A 7 -61.61 -11.10 -11.06
N PRO A 8 -62.19 -9.90 -11.12
CA PRO A 8 -61.40 -8.70 -11.44
C PRO A 8 -60.47 -8.27 -10.31
N LEU A 9 -60.81 -8.61 -9.05
CA LEU A 9 -59.97 -8.26 -7.89
C LEU A 9 -58.72 -9.12 -7.82
N ILE A 10 -58.85 -10.41 -8.09
CA ILE A 10 -57.72 -11.38 -8.12
C ILE A 10 -56.78 -11.02 -9.29
N MET A 11 -57.34 -10.70 -10.45
CA MET A 11 -56.57 -10.36 -11.61
C MET A 11 -55.75 -9.04 -11.42
N LYS A 12 -56.34 -8.03 -10.78
CA LYS A 12 -55.62 -6.78 -10.43
C LYS A 12 -54.47 -7.03 -9.45
N ASN A 13 -54.66 -7.91 -8.46
CA ASN A 13 -53.60 -8.22 -7.52
C ASN A 13 -52.48 -9.05 -8.16
N LEU A 14 -52.79 -9.99 -9.03
CA LEU A 14 -51.82 -10.75 -9.81
C LEU A 14 -50.99 -9.86 -10.70
N ILE A 15 -51.60 -8.90 -11.37
CA ILE A 15 -50.87 -7.91 -12.22
C ILE A 15 -49.95 -7.04 -11.36
N ARG A 16 -50.37 -6.61 -10.17
CA ARG A 16 -49.53 -5.83 -9.26
C ARG A 16 -48.32 -6.64 -8.75
N ILE A 17 -48.55 -7.90 -8.36
CA ILE A 17 -47.46 -8.78 -7.91
C ILE A 17 -46.46 -9.02 -9.05
N PHE A 18 -46.95 -9.25 -10.27
CA PHE A 18 -46.09 -9.44 -11.44
C PHE A 18 -45.26 -8.19 -11.75
N LEU A 19 -45.87 -6.99 -11.67
CA LEU A 19 -45.15 -5.72 -11.86
C LEU A 19 -44.05 -5.50 -10.79
N ILE A 20 -44.36 -5.83 -9.53
CA ILE A 20 -43.38 -5.74 -8.44
C ILE A 20 -42.21 -6.71 -8.69
N LEU A 21 -42.49 -7.94 -9.10
CA LEU A 21 -41.45 -8.92 -9.43
C LEU A 21 -40.57 -8.51 -10.59
N VAL A 22 -41.13 -7.87 -11.62
CA VAL A 22 -40.37 -7.34 -12.77
C VAL A 22 -39.51 -6.19 -12.33
N ILE A 23 -40.00 -5.27 -11.50
CA ILE A 23 -39.23 -4.11 -11.00
C ILE A 23 -38.10 -4.59 -10.09
N VAL A 24 -38.35 -5.53 -9.19
CA VAL A 24 -37.32 -6.09 -8.30
C VAL A 24 -36.28 -6.88 -9.12
N GLY A 25 -36.70 -7.67 -10.11
CA GLY A 25 -35.81 -8.41 -10.99
C GLY A 25 -34.92 -7.48 -11.85
N ALA A 26 -35.49 -6.40 -12.37
CA ALA A 26 -34.71 -5.39 -13.10
C ALA A 26 -33.73 -4.63 -12.18
N GLY A 27 -34.13 -4.34 -10.94
CA GLY A 27 -33.26 -3.67 -9.95
C GLY A 27 -32.03 -4.48 -9.57
N ILE A 28 -32.17 -5.81 -9.44
CA ILE A 28 -31.06 -6.71 -9.11
C ILE A 28 -30.05 -6.82 -10.27
N SER A 29 -30.52 -6.71 -11.51
CA SER A 29 -29.63 -6.81 -12.71
C SER A 29 -28.73 -5.60 -12.90
N ILE A 30 -29.06 -4.45 -12.31
CA ILE A 30 -28.27 -3.22 -12.46
C ILE A 30 -27.14 -3.15 -11.39
N GLY A 31 -27.27 -3.90 -10.30
CA GLY A 31 -26.31 -3.89 -9.18
C GLY A 31 -25.07 -4.76 -9.37
N SER A 32 -24.99 -5.61 -10.40
CA SER A 32 -23.86 -6.52 -10.60
C SER A 32 -22.84 -6.06 -11.66
N SER A 33 -22.86 -4.78 -12.04
CA SER A 33 -21.79 -4.18 -12.84
C SER A 33 -20.68 -3.59 -11.94
N CYS A 34 -20.25 -4.32 -10.92
CA CYS A 34 -18.88 -4.22 -10.45
C CYS A 34 -18.06 -5.01 -11.46
N SER A 35 -17.61 -4.35 -12.53
CA SER A 35 -16.43 -4.81 -13.25
C SER A 35 -15.31 -4.92 -12.20
N ASP A 36 -14.57 -6.02 -12.21
CA ASP A 36 -13.23 -6.07 -11.63
C ASP A 36 -12.43 -4.96 -12.33
N GLU A 37 -12.57 -3.73 -11.85
CA GLU A 37 -11.65 -2.67 -12.20
C GLU A 37 -10.29 -3.17 -11.70
N ASN A 38 -9.49 -3.65 -12.62
CA ASN A 38 -8.08 -3.90 -12.36
C ASN A 38 -7.54 -2.61 -11.78
N ASP A 39 -7.30 -2.60 -10.46
CA ASP A 39 -6.83 -1.41 -9.77
C ASP A 39 -5.40 -1.12 -10.22
N CYS A 40 -5.29 -0.45 -11.37
CA CYS A 40 -4.03 -0.05 -11.97
C CYS A 40 -3.22 0.83 -11.01
N SER A 41 -3.87 1.45 -10.03
CA SER A 41 -3.23 2.35 -9.07
C SER A 41 -2.37 1.59 -8.06
N LEU A 42 -2.82 0.43 -7.58
CA LEU A 42 -2.08 -0.41 -6.66
C LEU A 42 -0.94 -1.17 -7.35
N ALA A 43 -1.20 -1.71 -8.55
CA ALA A 43 -0.17 -2.39 -9.33
C ALA A 43 0.93 -1.44 -9.82
N GLY A 44 0.62 -0.14 -9.96
CA GLY A 44 1.54 0.88 -10.46
C GLY A 44 2.48 1.50 -9.44
N ARG A 45 2.35 1.15 -8.17
CA ARG A 45 3.19 1.69 -7.10
C ARG A 45 3.92 0.57 -6.37
N PRO A 46 5.04 0.09 -6.92
CA PRO A 46 5.83 -0.91 -6.24
C PRO A 46 6.33 -0.38 -4.91
N MET A 47 6.14 -1.17 -3.86
CA MET A 47 6.55 -0.86 -2.50
C MET A 47 7.68 -1.80 -2.11
N MET A 48 8.70 -1.26 -1.49
CA MET A 48 9.76 -2.05 -0.87
C MET A 48 9.36 -2.40 0.56
N TYR A 49 9.40 -3.69 0.88
CA TYR A 49 9.17 -4.17 2.24
C TYR A 49 10.49 -4.31 2.98
N CYS A 50 10.58 -3.68 4.14
CA CYS A 50 11.77 -3.69 4.99
C CYS A 50 11.40 -4.21 6.37
N THR A 51 12.27 -5.03 6.95
CA THR A 51 12.19 -5.43 8.36
C THR A 51 13.40 -4.90 9.08
N LEU A 52 13.19 -4.31 10.26
CA LEU A 52 14.23 -3.73 11.08
C LEU A 52 14.86 -4.82 11.96
N TYR A 53 16.19 -4.80 12.02
CA TYR A 53 16.99 -5.68 12.88
C TYR A 53 18.08 -4.87 13.55
N THR A 54 18.40 -5.22 14.77
CA THR A 54 19.61 -4.81 15.46
C THR A 54 20.59 -6.00 15.61
N LEU A 55 21.86 -5.72 15.76
CA LEU A 55 22.85 -6.72 16.10
C LEU A 55 22.98 -6.79 17.61
N ASP A 56 22.86 -7.99 18.16
CA ASP A 56 23.18 -8.24 19.57
C ASP A 56 24.71 -8.15 19.74
N GLU A 57 25.16 -7.25 20.61
CA GLU A 57 26.60 -6.98 20.82
C GLU A 57 27.37 -8.18 21.41
N ILE A 58 26.65 -9.15 22.00
CA ILE A 58 27.26 -10.30 22.66
C ILE A 58 27.33 -11.50 21.72
N THR A 59 26.27 -11.77 20.99
CA THR A 59 26.13 -12.97 20.15
C THR A 59 26.43 -12.72 18.69
N ASP A 60 26.48 -11.45 18.25
CA ASP A 60 26.55 -11.01 16.86
C ASP A 60 25.35 -11.51 16.01
N ASP A 61 24.27 -11.92 16.71
CA ASP A 61 23.04 -12.37 16.07
C ASP A 61 22.12 -11.18 15.71
N ARG A 62 21.37 -11.35 14.64
CA ARG A 62 20.36 -10.38 14.24
C ARG A 62 19.06 -10.60 14.98
N VAL A 63 18.69 -9.65 15.83
CA VAL A 63 17.43 -9.64 16.55
C VAL A 63 16.47 -8.65 15.90
N LYS A 64 15.19 -9.02 15.83
CA LYS A 64 14.17 -8.09 15.35
C LYS A 64 14.11 -6.86 16.22
N ASP A 65 14.19 -5.70 15.61
CA ASP A 65 14.15 -4.42 16.29
C ASP A 65 12.81 -3.73 16.12
N THR A 66 12.51 -2.84 17.06
CA THR A 66 11.30 -2.03 17.08
C THR A 66 11.68 -0.60 17.43
N LEU A 67 11.41 0.32 16.51
CA LEU A 67 11.70 1.73 16.69
C LEU A 67 10.47 2.49 17.15
N ASP A 68 10.65 3.34 18.14
CA ASP A 68 9.64 4.28 18.62
C ASP A 68 9.86 5.68 18.03
N SER A 69 8.74 6.37 17.74
CA SER A 69 8.75 7.76 17.27
C SER A 69 9.53 7.99 15.97
N LEU A 70 9.42 7.03 15.03
CA LEU A 70 10.09 7.11 13.73
C LEU A 70 9.32 8.02 12.76
N THR A 71 10.06 8.95 12.14
CA THR A 71 9.57 9.76 11.01
C THR A 71 10.43 9.49 9.79
N ILE A 72 9.81 9.17 8.65
CA ILE A 72 10.49 8.93 7.38
C ILE A 72 10.00 9.92 6.34
N THR A 73 10.93 10.59 5.68
CA THR A 73 10.65 11.49 4.55
C THR A 73 11.42 11.06 3.32
N ALA A 74 10.83 11.27 2.14
CA ALA A 74 11.53 11.07 0.87
C ALA A 74 12.32 12.33 0.51
N LEU A 75 13.62 12.18 0.32
CA LEU A 75 14.48 13.30 -0.06
C LEU A 75 14.11 13.84 -1.45
N GLY A 76 14.00 15.16 -1.55
CA GLY A 76 13.71 15.87 -2.81
C GLY A 76 12.25 15.96 -3.21
N THR A 77 11.32 15.44 -2.41
CA THR A 77 9.88 15.64 -2.58
C THR A 77 9.21 16.20 -1.33
N ASP A 78 9.95 16.28 -0.21
CA ASP A 78 9.48 16.66 1.13
C ASP A 78 8.23 15.88 1.61
N SER A 79 7.97 14.74 0.95
CA SER A 79 6.84 13.88 1.29
C SER A 79 7.15 13.10 2.55
N ILE A 80 6.26 13.24 3.53
CA ILE A 80 6.30 12.44 4.75
C ILE A 80 5.65 11.09 4.45
N ILE A 81 6.40 10.01 4.59
CA ILE A 81 5.94 8.64 4.37
C ILE A 81 5.43 8.02 5.67
N LEU A 82 6.17 8.28 6.76
CA LEU A 82 5.83 7.85 8.10
C LEU A 82 5.97 9.05 9.04
N ASN A 83 4.98 9.29 9.90
CA ASN A 83 4.98 10.47 10.76
C ASN A 83 4.88 10.09 12.23
N ASN A 84 6.01 10.13 12.93
CA ASN A 84 6.10 9.88 14.37
C ASN A 84 5.41 8.58 14.81
N GLU A 85 5.59 7.53 14.02
CA GLU A 85 4.99 6.22 14.25
C GLU A 85 5.70 5.51 15.39
N LYS A 86 4.94 4.70 16.15
CA LYS A 86 5.44 3.95 17.31
C LYS A 86 5.46 2.45 17.02
N ASN A 87 6.37 1.74 17.68
CA ASN A 87 6.50 0.29 17.57
C ASN A 87 6.72 -0.18 16.12
N VAL A 88 7.53 0.54 15.37
CA VAL A 88 7.82 0.26 13.97
C VAL A 88 8.85 -0.86 13.88
N HIS A 89 8.47 -1.99 13.31
CA HIS A 89 9.33 -3.15 13.08
C HIS A 89 9.38 -3.56 11.60
N THR A 90 8.40 -3.11 10.81
CA THR A 90 8.34 -3.31 9.37
C THR A 90 7.97 -2.00 8.69
N LEU A 91 8.51 -1.78 7.51
CA LEU A 91 8.29 -0.57 6.72
C LEU A 91 7.86 -0.94 5.32
N MET A 92 6.97 -0.12 4.76
CA MET A 92 6.57 -0.16 3.35
C MET A 92 7.00 1.16 2.71
N LEU A 93 8.05 1.13 1.90
CA LEU A 93 8.65 2.32 1.32
C LEU A 93 8.38 2.39 -0.18
N PRO A 94 7.75 3.47 -0.68
CA PRO A 94 7.48 3.66 -2.10
C PRO A 94 8.77 4.01 -2.84
N LEU A 95 9.08 3.29 -3.91
CA LEU A 95 10.24 3.58 -4.73
C LEU A 95 9.90 4.55 -5.86
N ARG A 96 10.86 5.41 -6.24
CA ARG A 96 10.72 6.31 -7.37
C ARG A 96 10.81 5.55 -8.69
N TYR A 97 9.86 5.73 -9.57
CA TYR A 97 9.89 5.16 -10.91
C TYR A 97 10.55 6.08 -11.95
N THR A 98 10.78 7.35 -11.60
CA THR A 98 11.42 8.33 -12.48
C THR A 98 12.93 8.48 -12.27
N SER A 99 13.51 7.74 -11.32
CA SER A 99 14.93 7.81 -10.96
C SER A 99 15.44 6.42 -10.59
N ASP A 100 16.71 6.17 -10.88
CA ASP A 100 17.40 4.94 -10.50
C ASP A 100 17.88 4.94 -9.05
N THR A 101 17.59 6.00 -8.32
CA THR A 101 17.91 6.11 -6.90
C THR A 101 16.75 6.72 -6.13
N THR A 102 16.35 6.06 -5.07
CA THR A 102 15.40 6.57 -4.08
C THR A 102 16.12 6.80 -2.76
N VAL A 103 15.88 7.94 -2.14
CA VAL A 103 16.55 8.33 -0.89
C VAL A 103 15.53 8.65 0.17
N PHE A 104 15.65 8.00 1.32
CA PHE A 104 14.81 8.23 2.49
C PHE A 104 15.64 8.77 3.64
N VAL A 105 15.06 9.71 4.37
CA VAL A 105 15.62 10.30 5.59
C VAL A 105 14.82 9.80 6.77
N PHE A 106 15.50 9.09 7.66
CA PHE A 106 14.97 8.56 8.91
C PHE A 106 15.29 9.53 10.03
N ARG A 107 14.30 9.93 10.80
CA ARG A 107 14.45 10.77 11.97
C ARG A 107 13.89 10.04 13.19
N TYR A 108 14.77 9.79 14.15
CA TYR A 108 14.45 9.09 15.40
C TYR A 108 14.05 10.11 16.45
N ASP A 109 12.85 9.97 17.01
CA ASP A 109 12.30 10.87 18.00
C ASP A 109 12.58 12.37 17.72
N PRO A 110 12.03 12.93 16.61
CA PRO A 110 12.39 14.27 16.13
C PRO A 110 12.08 15.39 17.14
N LYS A 111 11.26 15.10 18.16
CA LYS A 111 10.92 16.05 19.21
C LYS A 111 12.02 16.17 20.26
N ARG A 112 12.67 15.07 20.61
CA ARG A 112 13.71 15.02 21.65
C ARG A 112 15.11 15.04 21.05
N ARG A 113 15.27 14.46 19.86
CA ARG A 113 16.58 14.27 19.19
C ARG A 113 16.52 14.75 17.73
N PRO A 114 16.41 16.08 17.48
CA PRO A 114 16.17 16.62 16.14
C PRO A 114 17.32 16.35 15.16
N ASN A 115 18.53 16.08 15.66
CA ASN A 115 19.74 15.83 14.86
C ASN A 115 20.04 14.34 14.68
N ASP A 116 19.20 13.45 15.22
CA ASP A 116 19.36 12.00 15.10
C ASP A 116 18.72 11.54 13.78
N VAL A 117 19.53 11.53 12.74
CA VAL A 117 19.08 11.35 11.35
C VAL A 117 19.96 10.37 10.63
N ASP A 118 19.34 9.37 10.00
CA ASP A 118 20.00 8.46 9.06
C ASP A 118 19.42 8.61 7.66
N THR A 119 20.20 8.27 6.67
CA THR A 119 19.79 8.33 5.28
C THR A 119 19.96 6.98 4.59
N LEU A 120 18.87 6.47 4.03
CA LEU A 120 18.84 5.23 3.25
C LEU A 120 18.84 5.55 1.77
N TYR A 121 19.88 5.13 1.07
CA TYR A 121 20.00 5.19 -0.40
C TYR A 121 19.65 3.82 -0.97
N ILE A 122 18.73 3.79 -1.92
CA ILE A 122 18.31 2.59 -2.63
C ILE A 122 18.62 2.80 -4.11
N VAL A 123 19.52 1.98 -4.62
CA VAL A 123 19.84 1.93 -6.05
C VAL A 123 18.94 0.88 -6.68
N GLN A 124 18.21 1.26 -7.70
CA GLN A 124 17.21 0.43 -8.34
C GLN A 124 17.27 0.53 -9.85
N GLN A 125 16.82 -0.50 -10.52
CA GLN A 125 16.59 -0.52 -11.95
C GLN A 125 15.10 -0.48 -12.22
N ASN A 126 14.65 0.54 -12.95
CA ASN A 126 13.26 0.68 -13.38
C ASN A 126 13.10 0.11 -14.80
N THR A 127 12.26 -0.90 -14.95
CA THR A 127 12.00 -1.54 -16.25
C THR A 127 10.53 -1.40 -16.57
N PRO A 128 10.18 -0.69 -17.66
CA PRO A 128 8.80 -0.61 -18.09
C PRO A 128 8.33 -1.97 -18.65
N TYR A 129 7.10 -2.35 -18.34
CA TYR A 129 6.44 -3.49 -18.94
C TYR A 129 4.98 -3.15 -19.28
N PHE A 130 4.45 -3.79 -20.29
CA PHE A 130 3.04 -3.64 -20.64
C PHE A 130 2.19 -4.56 -19.75
N GLN A 131 1.24 -4.01 -19.03
CA GLN A 131 0.40 -4.77 -18.13
C GLN A 131 -0.90 -5.22 -18.81
N SER A 132 -1.67 -4.27 -19.32
CA SER A 132 -2.92 -4.52 -20.03
C SER A 132 -3.29 -3.31 -20.91
N MET A 133 -4.31 -3.46 -21.75
CA MET A 133 -4.82 -2.34 -22.57
C MET A 133 -5.42 -1.23 -21.70
N GLU A 134 -5.93 -1.57 -20.53
CA GLU A 134 -6.55 -0.63 -19.60
C GLU A 134 -5.52 0.10 -18.74
N CYS A 135 -4.51 -0.63 -18.21
CA CYS A 135 -3.49 -0.06 -17.33
C CYS A 135 -2.29 0.50 -18.11
N GLY A 136 -2.10 0.11 -19.36
CA GLY A 136 -0.97 0.56 -20.16
C GLY A 136 0.37 0.01 -19.67
N TYR A 137 1.39 0.87 -19.68
CA TYR A 137 2.74 0.53 -19.20
C TYR A 137 2.89 0.82 -17.73
N MET A 138 3.46 -0.15 -17.02
CA MET A 138 3.79 -0.10 -15.61
C MET A 138 5.30 -0.23 -15.42
N MET A 139 5.80 0.10 -14.21
CA MET A 139 7.23 -0.02 -13.90
C MET A 139 7.49 -1.19 -12.95
N LYS A 140 8.30 -2.13 -13.38
CA LYS A 140 8.91 -3.14 -12.51
C LYS A 140 10.21 -2.61 -11.97
N GLN A 141 10.41 -2.69 -10.66
CA GLN A 141 11.61 -2.20 -9.99
C GLN A 141 12.40 -3.38 -9.44
N ASN A 142 13.69 -3.38 -9.74
CA ASN A 142 14.65 -4.33 -9.21
C ASN A 142 15.67 -3.57 -8.36
N ILE A 143 15.81 -3.95 -7.09
CA ILE A 143 16.76 -3.33 -6.17
C ILE A 143 18.14 -3.90 -6.46
N LEU A 144 19.08 -3.04 -6.85
CA LEU A 144 20.45 -3.41 -7.15
C LEU A 144 21.36 -3.30 -5.92
N GLY A 145 21.03 -2.40 -5.01
CA GLY A 145 21.81 -2.21 -3.80
C GLY A 145 21.20 -1.18 -2.85
N THR A 146 21.71 -1.19 -1.63
CA THR A 146 21.32 -0.24 -0.59
C THR A 146 22.53 0.23 0.17
N ARG A 147 22.52 1.49 0.61
CA ARG A 147 23.56 2.10 1.41
C ARG A 147 22.93 2.96 2.50
N PHE A 148 23.37 2.76 3.74
CA PHE A 148 23.08 3.65 4.84
C PHE A 148 24.13 4.74 4.96
N GLY A 149 23.69 6.01 5.07
CA GLY A 149 24.50 7.10 5.55
C GLY A 149 24.18 7.33 7.02
N ASN A 150 25.11 6.97 7.89
CA ASN A 150 24.96 7.15 9.32
C ASN A 150 25.46 8.54 9.71
N THR A 151 24.65 9.33 10.38
CA THR A 151 25.08 10.55 11.06
C THR A 151 25.69 10.13 12.38
N ARG A 152 26.92 10.56 12.68
CA ARG A 152 27.79 10.15 13.80
C ARG A 152 27.16 10.17 15.20
N ASN A 153 25.92 10.63 15.36
CA ASN A 153 25.24 10.86 16.61
C ASN A 153 23.92 10.07 16.76
N SER A 154 23.62 9.13 15.86
CA SER A 154 22.43 8.32 16.02
C SER A 154 22.62 7.35 17.19
N SER A 155 21.82 7.53 18.23
CA SER A 155 21.81 6.65 19.41
C SER A 155 21.06 5.33 19.14
N GLU A 156 20.23 5.30 18.11
CA GLU A 156 19.52 4.13 17.63
C GLU A 156 20.04 3.79 16.24
N ARG A 157 20.93 2.81 16.14
CA ARG A 157 21.48 2.35 14.88
C ARG A 157 20.51 1.35 14.25
N ILE A 158 20.14 1.60 12.99
CA ILE A 158 19.66 0.51 12.13
C ILE A 158 20.91 -0.21 11.63
N ASP A 159 21.37 -1.21 12.39
CA ASP A 159 22.61 -1.92 12.05
C ASP A 159 22.44 -2.88 10.87
N SER A 160 21.21 -3.31 10.59
CA SER A 160 20.92 -4.05 9.37
C SER A 160 19.47 -3.89 8.92
N LEU A 161 19.29 -3.58 7.65
CA LEU A 161 18.00 -3.58 6.99
C LEU A 161 17.92 -4.78 6.05
N ARG A 162 17.03 -5.72 6.35
CA ARG A 162 16.74 -6.79 5.40
C ARG A 162 15.62 -6.36 4.48
N ILE A 163 15.98 -6.14 3.22
CA ILE A 163 15.01 -5.80 2.18
C ILE A 163 14.43 -7.09 1.64
N LEU A 164 13.15 -7.31 1.89
CA LEU A 164 12.38 -8.35 1.23
C LEU A 164 11.66 -7.69 0.05
N THR A 165 12.20 -7.86 -1.14
CA THR A 165 11.51 -7.45 -2.36
C THR A 165 10.44 -8.48 -2.63
N ILE A 166 9.19 -8.17 -2.30
CA ILE A 166 8.05 -8.92 -2.84
C ILE A 166 7.62 -8.16 -4.08
N VAL A 167 8.10 -8.60 -5.21
CA VAL A 167 7.54 -8.24 -6.51
C VAL A 167 6.31 -9.11 -6.68
N ARG A 168 5.11 -8.55 -6.56
CA ARG A 168 3.90 -9.14 -7.10
C ARG A 168 3.60 -8.53 -8.44
#